data_791e5c3247fc623d6b0cf1f7c278fca7
#
_entry.id   791e5c3247fc623d6b0cf1f7c278fca7
#
_cell.length_a   1.000
_cell.length_b   1.000
_cell.length_c   1.000
_cell.angle_alpha   90.00
_cell.angle_beta   90.00
_cell.angle_gamma   90.00
#
_symmetry.space_group_name_H-M   'P 1'
#
loop_
_entity.id
_entity.type
_entity.pdbx_description
1 polymer ?
#
loop_
_entity_poly.entity_id
_entity_poly.type
_entity_poly.pdbx_seq_one_letter_code
_entity_poly.pdbx_strand_id
1 'polypeptide(L)'
;MRCTFAHRLIAFIFVCLGVATPTTKVLAADEGQSYSQADRVFTEALARGDQKTVAALLDDNFQWVESDGRIHTKADVLKDLRSLASNNEGAIDVRTIDLLGQVERVLGIHRTDRFAHIWVKHPGGWQAFTFLDIPIPVERSENTAVPKAPTKPDADCENPCRTLPYKPENAAQKGAMDAWFRLKNDEWHPNSTDWAAYADDDHETITPTSDLPKLQHVVELARQRELYGQHGADPGEPVISMRMFDFGNVVVQQCFQGLNSAKPRTWVMRVFVNKGDGWKIVLSAQTRIKQG
;
A
#
# COMPACT_ATOMS: atom_id res chain seq x y z
N MET A 1 -70.36 22.78 59.39
CA MET A 1 -69.54 21.94 60.26
C MET A 1 -68.15 21.77 59.58
N ARG A 2 -67.16 22.36 60.15
CA ARG A 2 -65.72 22.33 59.66
C ARG A 2 -64.96 21.26 60.43
N CYS A 3 -64.37 20.30 59.76
CA CYS A 3 -63.39 19.40 60.39
C CYS A 3 -62.03 19.61 59.69
N THR A 4 -61.10 20.16 60.46
CA THR A 4 -59.73 20.32 60.10
C THR A 4 -58.93 19.07 60.51
N PHE A 5 -58.28 18.40 59.55
CA PHE A 5 -57.31 17.35 59.83
C PHE A 5 -55.88 17.85 59.61
N ALA A 6 -55.12 17.85 60.69
CA ALA A 6 -53.71 18.15 60.64
C ALA A 6 -52.88 16.91 60.22
N HIS A 7 -52.09 17.04 59.16
CA HIS A 7 -51.14 15.99 58.76
C HIS A 7 -49.72 16.40 59.22
N ARG A 8 -49.17 15.54 60.06
CA ARG A 8 -47.78 15.62 60.48
C ARG A 8 -46.88 15.08 59.37
N LEU A 9 -45.97 15.94 58.89
CA LEU A 9 -44.92 15.56 57.93
C LEU A 9 -43.76 14.91 58.74
N ILE A 10 -43.49 13.63 58.45
CA ILE A 10 -42.30 12.95 58.91
C ILE A 10 -41.28 13.00 57.75
N ALA A 11 -40.21 13.77 57.95
CA ALA A 11 -39.09 13.87 57.04
C ALA A 11 -38.16 12.66 57.24
N PHE A 12 -38.10 11.76 56.23
CA PHE A 12 -37.05 10.75 56.15
C PHE A 12 -35.85 11.33 55.43
N ILE A 13 -34.74 11.45 56.17
CA ILE A 13 -33.43 11.80 55.58
C ILE A 13 -32.82 10.53 55.05
N PHE A 14 -32.80 10.38 53.72
CA PHE A 14 -32.06 9.37 53.04
C PHE A 14 -30.59 9.83 52.88
N VAL A 15 -29.70 9.26 53.66
CA VAL A 15 -28.25 9.40 53.44
C VAL A 15 -27.85 8.46 52.31
N CYS A 16 -27.71 8.99 51.10
CA CYS A 16 -27.10 8.26 49.96
C CYS A 16 -25.58 8.26 50.14
N LEU A 17 -25.05 7.13 50.61
CA LEU A 17 -23.64 6.82 50.45
C LEU A 17 -23.33 6.60 48.97
N GLY A 18 -22.80 7.60 48.34
CA GLY A 18 -22.31 7.52 46.95
C GLY A 18 -21.04 6.65 46.90
N VAL A 19 -21.20 5.41 46.47
CA VAL A 19 -20.06 4.56 46.04
C VAL A 19 -19.55 5.14 44.74
N ALA A 20 -18.45 5.89 44.78
CA ALA A 20 -17.73 6.32 43.56
C ALA A 20 -17.11 5.10 42.91
N THR A 21 -17.78 4.52 41.90
CA THR A 21 -17.16 3.59 40.97
C THR A 21 -16.13 4.35 40.13
N PRO A 22 -14.88 3.88 40.06
CA PRO A 22 -13.93 4.44 39.11
C PRO A 22 -14.44 4.16 37.72
N THR A 23 -14.96 5.17 37.05
CA THR A 23 -15.21 5.17 35.60
C THR A 23 -13.85 5.03 34.93
N THR A 24 -13.45 3.80 34.62
CA THR A 24 -12.44 3.57 33.60
C THR A 24 -12.93 4.27 32.34
N LYS A 25 -12.37 5.41 32.00
CA LYS A 25 -12.47 5.98 30.66
C LYS A 25 -11.91 4.91 29.73
N VAL A 26 -12.76 4.10 29.16
CA VAL A 26 -12.49 3.45 27.89
C VAL A 26 -12.29 4.62 26.93
N LEU A 27 -11.04 4.89 26.55
CA LEU A 27 -10.73 5.79 25.47
C LEU A 27 -11.51 5.23 24.27
N ALA A 28 -12.65 5.88 23.96
CA ALA A 28 -13.31 5.68 22.71
C ALA A 28 -12.23 5.92 21.65
N ALA A 29 -11.98 4.92 20.81
CA ALA A 29 -11.07 5.04 19.70
C ALA A 29 -11.49 6.29 18.94
N ASP A 30 -10.59 7.26 18.86
CA ASP A 30 -10.82 8.54 18.20
C ASP A 30 -10.98 8.24 16.71
N GLU A 31 -12.23 8.24 16.20
CA GLU A 31 -12.54 8.07 14.78
C GLU A 31 -11.94 9.19 13.90
N GLY A 32 -11.26 10.16 14.51
CA GLY A 32 -10.68 11.35 13.89
C GLY A 32 -9.17 11.34 13.69
N GLN A 33 -8.46 10.26 14.04
CA GLN A 33 -7.02 10.20 13.77
C GLN A 33 -6.79 10.07 12.26
N SER A 34 -6.33 11.15 11.62
CA SER A 34 -5.89 11.09 10.23
C SER A 34 -4.60 10.25 10.13
N TYR A 35 -4.39 9.59 8.96
CA TYR A 35 -3.12 8.89 8.71
C TYR A 35 -1.91 9.81 8.92
N SER A 36 -1.99 11.09 8.55
CA SER A 36 -0.94 12.10 8.74
C SER A 36 -0.54 12.28 10.20
N GLN A 37 -1.48 12.09 11.13
CA GLN A 37 -1.18 12.08 12.55
C GLN A 37 -0.48 10.78 12.96
N ALA A 38 -0.92 9.62 12.44
CA ALA A 38 -0.28 8.34 12.71
C ALA A 38 1.16 8.31 12.18
N ASP A 39 1.38 8.80 10.96
CA ASP A 39 2.70 8.91 10.34
C ASP A 39 3.64 9.84 11.14
N ARG A 40 3.16 11.00 11.58
CA ARG A 40 3.92 11.89 12.44
C ARG A 40 4.28 11.24 13.77
N VAL A 41 3.31 10.61 14.45
CA VAL A 41 3.55 9.92 15.73
C VAL A 41 4.54 8.77 15.53
N PHE A 42 4.44 8.04 14.43
CA PHE A 42 5.37 6.97 14.06
C PHE A 42 6.80 7.50 13.90
N THR A 43 6.99 8.55 13.09
CA THR A 43 8.30 9.17 12.84
C THR A 43 8.94 9.69 14.14
N GLU A 44 8.14 10.40 14.97
CA GLU A 44 8.61 10.88 16.26
C GLU A 44 8.95 9.74 17.24
N ALA A 45 8.16 8.66 17.25
CA ALA A 45 8.42 7.49 18.09
C ALA A 45 9.69 6.75 17.66
N LEU A 46 9.91 6.59 16.35
CA LEU A 46 11.17 6.05 15.80
C LEU A 46 12.37 6.88 16.25
N ALA A 47 12.32 8.21 16.10
CA ALA A 47 13.43 9.10 16.47
C ALA A 47 13.76 9.03 17.96
N ARG A 48 12.75 8.84 18.83
CA ARG A 48 12.94 8.70 20.29
C ARG A 48 13.31 7.29 20.73
N GLY A 49 13.21 6.28 19.84
CA GLY A 49 13.37 4.87 20.19
C GLY A 49 12.20 4.33 21.04
N ASP A 50 11.00 4.91 20.90
CA ASP A 50 9.79 4.47 21.62
C ASP A 50 9.21 3.20 20.98
N GLN A 51 9.79 2.07 21.34
CA GLN A 51 9.42 0.76 20.82
C GLN A 51 7.95 0.41 21.03
N LYS A 52 7.35 0.86 22.15
CA LYS A 52 5.94 0.55 22.44
C LYS A 52 4.99 1.26 21.47
N THR A 53 5.22 2.54 21.23
CA THR A 53 4.43 3.34 20.30
C THR A 53 4.63 2.84 18.87
N VAL A 54 5.87 2.56 18.46
CA VAL A 54 6.16 1.99 17.13
C VAL A 54 5.46 0.64 16.96
N ALA A 55 5.54 -0.25 17.95
CA ALA A 55 4.88 -1.57 17.88
C ALA A 55 3.35 -1.47 17.69
N ALA A 56 2.71 -0.46 18.30
CA ALA A 56 1.27 -0.24 18.16
C ALA A 56 0.87 0.32 16.80
N LEU A 57 1.78 1.06 16.14
CA LEU A 57 1.55 1.68 14.83
C LEU A 57 1.98 0.80 13.65
N LEU A 58 2.58 -0.35 13.87
CA LEU A 58 2.91 -1.33 12.83
C LEU A 58 1.85 -2.43 12.75
N ASP A 59 1.33 -2.69 11.54
CA ASP A 59 0.50 -3.87 11.27
C ASP A 59 1.31 -5.16 11.53
N ASP A 60 0.64 -6.26 11.85
CA ASP A 60 1.31 -7.54 12.09
C ASP A 60 1.98 -8.11 10.84
N ASN A 61 1.49 -7.73 9.64
CA ASN A 61 2.09 -8.09 8.36
C ASN A 61 3.05 -7.02 7.82
N PHE A 62 3.41 -6.03 8.63
CA PHE A 62 4.27 -4.94 8.20
C PHE A 62 5.55 -5.41 7.54
N GLN A 63 5.88 -4.78 6.41
CA GLN A 63 7.17 -4.90 5.73
C GLN A 63 7.71 -3.54 5.36
N TRP A 64 8.97 -3.30 5.65
CA TRP A 64 9.74 -2.20 5.09
C TRP A 64 10.77 -2.78 4.12
N VAL A 65 10.72 -2.34 2.88
CA VAL A 65 11.62 -2.76 1.81
C VAL A 65 12.50 -1.59 1.43
N GLU A 66 13.78 -1.71 1.71
CA GLU A 66 14.75 -0.68 1.38
C GLU A 66 15.04 -0.62 -0.12
N SER A 67 15.67 0.45 -0.58
CA SER A 67 15.97 0.70 -2.00
C SER A 67 16.92 -0.34 -2.63
N ASP A 68 17.63 -1.12 -1.81
CA ASP A 68 18.44 -2.27 -2.26
C ASP A 68 17.71 -3.61 -2.20
N GLY A 69 16.42 -3.60 -1.80
CA GLY A 69 15.58 -4.78 -1.72
C GLY A 69 15.68 -5.56 -0.41
N ARG A 70 16.41 -5.08 0.59
CA ARG A 70 16.37 -5.68 1.93
C ARG A 70 15.00 -5.49 2.56
N ILE A 71 14.50 -6.54 3.20
CA ILE A 71 13.17 -6.54 3.80
C ILE A 71 13.28 -6.60 5.31
N HIS A 72 12.63 -5.66 5.98
CA HIS A 72 12.50 -5.61 7.43
C HIS A 72 11.04 -5.88 7.81
N THR A 73 10.84 -6.92 8.60
CA THR A 73 9.54 -7.21 9.22
C THR A 73 9.30 -6.29 10.42
N LYS A 74 8.06 -6.28 10.93
CA LYS A 74 7.73 -5.63 12.22
C LYS A 74 8.74 -6.01 13.31
N ALA A 75 9.09 -7.29 13.42
CA ALA A 75 10.04 -7.76 14.43
C ALA A 75 11.45 -7.21 14.22
N ASP A 76 11.90 -7.01 12.99
CA ASP A 76 13.22 -6.46 12.69
C ASP A 76 13.27 -4.96 12.98
N VAL A 77 12.23 -4.21 12.60
CA VAL A 77 12.08 -2.78 12.96
C VAL A 77 12.14 -2.59 14.46
N LEU A 78 11.44 -3.41 15.21
CA LEU A 78 11.42 -3.30 16.67
C LEU A 78 12.76 -3.63 17.35
N LYS A 79 13.67 -4.36 16.70
CA LYS A 79 15.01 -4.63 17.24
C LYS A 79 15.97 -3.43 17.07
N ASP A 80 15.80 -2.64 16.01
CA ASP A 80 16.70 -1.54 15.70
C ASP A 80 15.95 -0.31 15.15
N LEU A 81 15.23 0.37 16.04
CA LEU A 81 14.44 1.53 15.68
C LEU A 81 15.27 2.71 15.13
N ARG A 82 16.50 2.87 15.63
CA ARG A 82 17.31 4.06 15.32
C ARG A 82 17.93 4.01 13.94
N SER A 83 18.31 2.82 13.47
CA SER A 83 18.87 2.66 12.12
C SER A 83 17.83 3.02 11.06
N LEU A 84 16.55 2.76 11.34
CA LEU A 84 15.44 3.03 10.44
C LEU A 84 14.90 4.48 10.56
N ALA A 85 15.05 5.12 11.73
CA ALA A 85 14.66 6.53 11.93
C ALA A 85 15.39 7.47 10.96
N SER A 86 16.67 7.20 10.68
CA SER A 86 17.47 8.03 9.79
C SER A 86 17.00 7.98 8.31
N ASN A 87 16.22 7.00 7.94
CA ASN A 87 15.71 6.84 6.56
C ASN A 87 14.45 7.67 6.28
N ASN A 88 13.77 8.19 7.31
CA ASN A 88 12.50 8.94 7.18
C ASN A 88 12.66 10.47 7.28
N GLU A 89 13.86 11.00 7.43
CA GLU A 89 14.06 12.43 7.62
C GLU A 89 13.99 13.21 6.30
N GLY A 90 13.25 14.34 6.29
CA GLY A 90 13.28 15.31 5.22
C GLY A 90 12.49 14.92 3.97
N ALA A 91 11.33 14.28 4.14
CA ALA A 91 10.45 13.97 3.01
C ALA A 91 9.97 15.23 2.30
N ILE A 92 10.06 15.23 0.96
CA ILE A 92 9.58 16.29 0.05
C ILE A 92 8.62 15.69 -0.98
N ASP A 93 7.85 16.56 -1.65
CA ASP A 93 6.89 16.17 -2.70
C ASP A 93 5.90 15.10 -2.25
N VAL A 94 5.48 15.16 -0.98
CA VAL A 94 4.59 14.18 -0.38
C VAL A 94 3.19 14.33 -0.95
N ARG A 95 2.68 13.24 -1.53
CA ARG A 95 1.34 13.14 -2.11
C ARG A 95 0.59 12.01 -1.43
N THR A 96 -0.62 12.28 -1.02
CA THR A 96 -1.46 11.33 -0.31
C THR A 96 -2.77 11.12 -1.05
N ILE A 97 -3.21 9.88 -1.11
CA ILE A 97 -4.50 9.51 -1.65
C ILE A 97 -5.20 8.57 -0.68
N ASP A 98 -6.39 8.99 -0.24
CA ASP A 98 -7.31 8.16 0.52
C ASP A 98 -8.01 7.17 -0.43
N LEU A 99 -7.87 5.90 -0.14
CA LEU A 99 -8.53 4.82 -0.84
C LEU A 99 -9.72 4.33 0.00
N LEU A 100 -10.85 5.02 -0.16
CA LEU A 100 -12.15 4.68 0.43
C LEU A 100 -12.16 4.67 1.98
N GLY A 101 -11.33 5.48 2.62
CA GLY A 101 -11.26 5.59 4.08
C GLY A 101 -10.68 4.37 4.80
N GLN A 102 -10.13 3.40 4.07
CA GLN A 102 -9.59 2.15 4.61
C GLN A 102 -8.09 1.99 4.41
N VAL A 103 -7.57 2.54 3.32
CA VAL A 103 -6.16 2.50 2.97
C VAL A 103 -5.72 3.88 2.52
N GLU A 104 -4.56 4.32 2.99
CA GLU A 104 -3.89 5.53 2.51
C GLU A 104 -2.62 5.16 1.75
N ARG A 105 -2.49 5.70 0.56
CA ARG A 105 -1.28 5.66 -0.22
C ARG A 105 -0.53 6.97 -0.07
N VAL A 106 0.69 6.93 0.42
CA VAL A 106 1.58 8.08 0.57
C VAL A 106 2.79 7.89 -0.31
N LEU A 107 3.01 8.80 -1.23
CA LEU A 107 4.17 8.84 -2.12
C LEU A 107 4.98 10.08 -1.85
N GLY A 108 6.29 10.00 -2.03
CA GLY A 108 7.16 11.15 -1.87
C GLY A 108 8.61 10.82 -2.19
N ILE A 109 9.50 11.73 -1.82
CA ILE A 109 10.94 11.60 -1.98
C ILE A 109 11.58 11.88 -0.63
N HIS A 110 12.50 11.02 -0.21
CA HIS A 110 13.40 11.30 0.89
C HIS A 110 14.85 11.00 0.45
N ARG A 111 15.75 11.95 0.69
CA ARG A 111 17.16 11.85 0.25
C ARG A 111 17.26 11.57 -1.26
N THR A 112 17.77 10.38 -1.62
CA THR A 112 17.99 9.92 -2.99
C THR A 112 16.96 8.89 -3.45
N ASP A 113 15.96 8.60 -2.61
CA ASP A 113 14.98 7.55 -2.87
C ASP A 113 13.58 8.16 -2.98
N ARG A 114 12.76 7.63 -3.89
CA ARG A 114 11.30 7.75 -3.81
C ARG A 114 10.82 6.78 -2.75
N PHE A 115 9.68 7.07 -2.15
CA PHE A 115 9.03 6.12 -1.28
C PHE A 115 7.56 5.94 -1.63
N ALA A 116 7.05 4.75 -1.32
CA ALA A 116 5.64 4.42 -1.37
C ALA A 116 5.24 3.75 -0.05
N HIS A 117 4.46 4.45 0.78
CA HIS A 117 3.98 3.96 2.05
C HIS A 117 2.49 3.64 1.96
N ILE A 118 2.10 2.50 2.49
CA ILE A 118 0.71 2.09 2.63
C ILE A 118 0.38 2.02 4.11
N TRP A 119 -0.63 2.78 4.47
CA TRP A 119 -1.26 2.75 5.78
C TRP A 119 -2.63 2.10 5.66
N VAL A 120 -3.03 1.32 6.66
CA VAL A 120 -4.32 0.64 6.70
C VAL A 120 -5.06 1.00 7.96
N LYS A 121 -6.39 1.12 7.86
CA LYS A 121 -7.24 1.48 9.00
C LYS A 121 -7.79 0.22 9.65
N HIS A 122 -7.49 0.05 10.92
CA HIS A 122 -8.05 -0.97 11.80
C HIS A 122 -9.02 -0.36 12.82
N PRO A 123 -9.81 -1.15 13.56
CA PRO A 123 -10.65 -0.63 14.63
C PRO A 123 -9.89 0.15 15.70
N GLY A 124 -8.58 -0.09 15.86
CA GLY A 124 -7.70 0.60 16.80
C GLY A 124 -6.99 1.83 16.25
N GLY A 125 -7.25 2.22 15.00
CA GLY A 125 -6.61 3.35 14.31
C GLY A 125 -5.79 2.95 13.09
N TRP A 126 -5.04 3.90 12.55
CA TRP A 126 -4.17 3.69 11.41
C TRP A 126 -2.89 2.93 11.80
N GLN A 127 -2.50 1.97 10.98
CA GLN A 127 -1.24 1.22 11.13
C GLN A 127 -0.48 1.20 9.80
N ALA A 128 0.84 1.34 9.89
CA ALA A 128 1.73 1.19 8.75
C ALA A 128 1.72 -0.28 8.30
N PHE A 129 1.47 -0.51 7.02
CA PHE A 129 1.35 -1.85 6.45
C PHE A 129 2.54 -2.21 5.57
N THR A 130 2.93 -1.31 4.65
CA THR A 130 4.08 -1.54 3.77
C THR A 130 4.76 -0.23 3.48
N PHE A 131 6.07 -0.18 3.69
CA PHE A 131 6.94 0.90 3.26
C PHE A 131 7.92 0.37 2.21
N LEU A 132 8.05 1.08 1.11
CA LEU A 132 8.92 0.72 0.01
C LEU A 132 9.77 1.92 -0.40
N ASP A 133 11.08 1.77 -0.35
CA ASP A 133 12.03 2.74 -0.85
C ASP A 133 12.50 2.32 -2.25
N ILE A 134 12.55 3.29 -3.17
CA ILE A 134 12.84 3.06 -4.58
C ILE A 134 13.94 4.04 -5.00
N PRO A 135 15.13 3.56 -5.39
CA PRO A 135 16.25 4.44 -5.70
C PRO A 135 15.92 5.36 -6.88
N ILE A 136 16.29 6.64 -6.78
CA ILE A 136 16.26 7.57 -7.90
C ILE A 136 17.59 7.43 -8.63
N PRO A 137 17.63 7.15 -9.93
CA PRO A 137 18.88 7.08 -10.68
C PRO A 137 19.63 8.41 -10.60
N VAL A 138 20.91 8.37 -10.25
CA VAL A 138 21.78 9.56 -10.14
C VAL A 138 21.97 10.23 -11.49
N GLU A 139 21.87 9.49 -12.58
CA GLU A 139 21.83 9.99 -13.94
C GLU A 139 20.64 9.35 -14.66
N ARG A 140 19.74 10.14 -15.19
CA ARG A 140 18.90 9.69 -16.30
C ARG A 140 19.88 9.44 -17.46
N SER A 141 20.24 8.17 -17.66
CA SER A 141 20.86 7.80 -18.92
C SER A 141 19.90 8.25 -20.01
N GLU A 142 20.31 9.25 -20.81
CA GLU A 142 19.58 9.67 -22.02
C GLU A 142 19.42 8.51 -23.01
N ASN A 143 20.15 7.44 -22.81
CA ASN A 143 19.93 6.12 -23.36
C ASN A 143 18.81 5.40 -22.58
N THR A 144 17.57 5.89 -22.67
CA THR A 144 16.44 4.99 -22.63
C THR A 144 16.58 4.07 -23.83
N ALA A 145 17.33 3.00 -23.65
CA ALA A 145 17.39 1.95 -24.66
C ALA A 145 15.94 1.61 -24.97
N VAL A 146 15.54 1.88 -26.21
CA VAL A 146 14.24 1.45 -26.72
C VAL A 146 14.08 0.00 -26.28
N PRO A 147 13.02 -0.36 -25.52
CA PRO A 147 12.85 -1.70 -25.03
C PRO A 147 13.06 -2.66 -26.19
N LYS A 148 14.01 -3.58 -26.06
CA LYS A 148 14.32 -4.52 -27.14
C LYS A 148 13.06 -5.32 -27.37
N ALA A 149 12.55 -5.32 -28.61
CA ALA A 149 11.41 -6.14 -28.99
C ALA A 149 11.61 -7.58 -28.46
N PRO A 150 10.55 -8.25 -27.99
CA PRO A 150 10.64 -9.60 -27.48
C PRO A 150 11.38 -10.49 -28.48
N THR A 151 12.38 -11.22 -28.03
CA THR A 151 13.17 -12.11 -28.89
C THR A 151 12.34 -13.30 -29.43
N LYS A 152 11.11 -13.46 -28.93
CA LYS A 152 10.14 -14.46 -29.36
C LYS A 152 8.76 -13.81 -29.43
N PRO A 153 8.40 -13.12 -30.52
CA PRO A 153 7.13 -12.42 -30.64
C PRO A 153 5.89 -13.31 -30.55
N ASP A 154 6.04 -14.62 -30.85
CA ASP A 154 4.95 -15.60 -30.84
C ASP A 154 4.87 -16.43 -29.54
N ALA A 155 5.73 -16.17 -28.56
CA ALA A 155 5.66 -16.86 -27.28
C ALA A 155 4.48 -16.32 -26.46
N ASP A 156 3.57 -17.22 -26.07
CA ASP A 156 2.48 -16.89 -25.17
C ASP A 156 3.03 -16.43 -23.81
N CYS A 157 2.49 -15.34 -23.29
CA CYS A 157 2.76 -14.92 -21.93
C CYS A 157 1.88 -15.70 -20.96
N GLU A 158 2.45 -16.71 -20.31
CA GLU A 158 1.74 -17.49 -19.29
C GLU A 158 1.77 -16.77 -17.92
N ASN A 159 2.94 -16.58 -17.36
CA ASN A 159 3.14 -15.84 -16.12
C ASN A 159 3.95 -14.57 -16.46
N PRO A 160 3.42 -13.35 -16.19
CA PRO A 160 2.30 -13.00 -15.32
C PRO A 160 0.93 -12.78 -16.00
N CYS A 161 0.73 -13.13 -17.28
CA CYS A 161 -0.45 -12.71 -18.04
C CYS A 161 -1.70 -13.58 -17.79
N ARG A 162 -1.53 -14.87 -17.48
CA ARG A 162 -2.62 -15.85 -17.35
C ARG A 162 -2.58 -16.63 -16.06
N THR A 163 -1.40 -16.81 -15.49
CA THR A 163 -1.22 -17.54 -14.22
C THR A 163 -0.35 -16.77 -13.25
N LEU A 164 -0.62 -17.00 -11.98
CA LEU A 164 0.16 -16.49 -10.85
C LEU A 164 0.33 -17.61 -9.82
N PRO A 165 1.44 -17.65 -9.07
CA PRO A 165 1.67 -18.66 -8.02
C PRO A 165 0.86 -18.33 -6.76
N TYR A 166 -0.44 -18.09 -6.91
CA TYR A 166 -1.35 -17.69 -5.85
C TYR A 166 -2.77 -18.11 -6.17
N LYS A 167 -3.50 -18.53 -5.15
CA LYS A 167 -4.93 -18.84 -5.24
C LYS A 167 -5.69 -17.80 -4.41
N PRO A 168 -6.59 -17.00 -5.03
CA PRO A 168 -7.40 -16.04 -4.28
C PRO A 168 -8.24 -16.72 -3.20
N GLU A 169 -8.28 -16.13 -2.02
CA GLU A 169 -9.00 -16.63 -0.86
C GLU A 169 -10.45 -16.13 -0.82
N ASN A 170 -10.73 -15.02 -1.53
CA ASN A 170 -12.04 -14.37 -1.54
C ASN A 170 -12.32 -13.63 -2.86
N ALA A 171 -13.52 -13.04 -2.96
CA ALA A 171 -13.97 -12.35 -4.16
C ALA A 171 -13.17 -11.06 -4.46
N ALA A 172 -12.71 -10.34 -3.44
CA ALA A 172 -11.93 -9.12 -3.61
C ALA A 172 -10.56 -9.44 -4.23
N GLN A 173 -9.83 -10.40 -3.66
CA GLN A 173 -8.55 -10.87 -4.20
C GLN A 173 -8.71 -11.43 -5.62
N LYS A 174 -9.80 -12.17 -5.87
CA LYS A 174 -10.09 -12.68 -7.23
C LYS A 174 -10.31 -11.53 -8.20
N GLY A 175 -11.11 -10.54 -7.85
CA GLY A 175 -11.38 -9.38 -8.72
C GLY A 175 -10.13 -8.56 -9.02
N ALA A 176 -9.29 -8.30 -8.02
CA ALA A 176 -7.99 -7.65 -8.20
C ALA A 176 -7.05 -8.47 -9.11
N MET A 177 -7.04 -9.78 -8.97
CA MET A 177 -6.24 -10.67 -9.82
C MET A 177 -6.77 -10.72 -11.27
N ASP A 178 -8.08 -10.73 -11.47
CA ASP A 178 -8.68 -10.67 -12.80
C ASP A 178 -8.31 -9.34 -13.50
N ALA A 179 -8.36 -8.21 -12.79
CA ALA A 179 -7.89 -6.92 -13.30
C ALA A 179 -6.40 -6.93 -13.65
N TRP A 180 -5.57 -7.56 -12.80
CA TRP A 180 -4.16 -7.76 -13.08
C TRP A 180 -3.91 -8.51 -14.39
N PHE A 181 -4.62 -9.62 -14.64
CA PHE A 181 -4.45 -10.39 -15.89
C PHE A 181 -4.83 -9.57 -17.13
N ARG A 182 -5.87 -8.72 -17.02
CA ARG A 182 -6.24 -7.80 -18.11
C ARG A 182 -5.11 -6.81 -18.40
N LEU A 183 -4.63 -6.12 -17.37
CA LEU A 183 -3.52 -5.17 -17.50
C LEU A 183 -2.28 -5.81 -18.15
N LYS A 184 -1.90 -7.01 -17.70
CA LYS A 184 -0.72 -7.71 -18.23
C LYS A 184 -0.90 -8.20 -19.66
N ASN A 185 -2.10 -8.63 -20.01
CA ASN A 185 -2.41 -8.98 -21.38
C ASN A 185 -2.36 -7.75 -22.31
N ASP A 186 -2.87 -6.59 -21.84
CA ASP A 186 -2.85 -5.35 -22.61
C ASP A 186 -1.46 -4.70 -22.67
N GLU A 187 -0.56 -5.03 -21.76
CA GLU A 187 0.88 -4.72 -21.87
C GLU A 187 1.56 -5.66 -22.86
N TRP A 188 1.25 -6.96 -22.84
CA TRP A 188 1.81 -7.96 -23.76
C TRP A 188 1.36 -7.73 -25.21
N HIS A 189 0.10 -7.39 -25.41
CA HIS A 189 -0.49 -6.98 -26.68
C HIS A 189 -0.88 -5.51 -26.65
N PRO A 190 0.06 -4.55 -26.77
CA PRO A 190 -0.14 -3.16 -26.39
C PRO A 190 -1.49 -2.60 -26.83
N ASN A 191 -2.38 -2.44 -25.83
CA ASN A 191 -3.73 -1.90 -25.99
C ASN A 191 -3.97 -0.82 -24.93
N SER A 192 -3.57 0.39 -25.24
CA SER A 192 -3.63 1.51 -24.30
C SER A 192 -5.05 1.87 -23.86
N THR A 193 -6.06 1.63 -24.71
CA THR A 193 -7.46 1.91 -24.40
C THR A 193 -8.01 0.92 -23.36
N ASP A 194 -7.84 -0.37 -23.58
CA ASP A 194 -8.32 -1.40 -22.65
C ASP A 194 -7.51 -1.36 -21.35
N TRP A 195 -6.18 -1.18 -21.42
CA TRP A 195 -5.35 -1.00 -20.24
C TRP A 195 -5.85 0.17 -19.36
N ALA A 196 -6.20 1.32 -19.98
CA ALA A 196 -6.69 2.50 -19.26
C ALA A 196 -8.01 2.25 -18.52
N ALA A 197 -8.85 1.30 -18.98
CA ALA A 197 -10.09 0.94 -18.30
C ALA A 197 -9.86 0.20 -16.98
N TYR A 198 -8.73 -0.50 -16.83
CA TYR A 198 -8.33 -1.22 -15.61
C TYR A 198 -7.34 -0.46 -14.74
N ALA A 199 -6.95 0.75 -15.13
CA ALA A 199 -6.15 1.66 -14.33
C ALA A 199 -7.03 2.78 -13.75
N ASP A 200 -6.89 3.04 -12.45
CA ASP A 200 -7.56 4.17 -11.78
C ASP A 200 -7.02 5.50 -12.30
N ASP A 201 -7.78 6.60 -12.15
CA ASP A 201 -7.32 7.91 -12.59
C ASP A 201 -6.10 8.40 -11.79
N ASP A 202 -6.00 7.95 -10.54
CA ASP A 202 -4.87 8.20 -9.65
C ASP A 202 -3.73 7.18 -9.79
N HIS A 203 -3.74 6.36 -10.85
CA HIS A 203 -2.72 5.33 -11.05
C HIS A 203 -1.32 5.92 -11.25
N GLU A 204 -0.35 5.27 -10.62
CA GLU A 204 1.07 5.57 -10.74
C GLU A 204 1.91 4.30 -10.78
N THR A 205 2.83 4.21 -11.73
CA THR A 205 3.86 3.17 -11.80
C THR A 205 5.20 3.76 -11.41
N ILE A 206 5.78 3.29 -10.31
CA ILE A 206 7.07 3.77 -9.79
C ILE A 206 8.09 2.63 -9.82
N THR A 207 9.17 2.85 -10.55
CA THR A 207 10.28 1.89 -10.68
C THR A 207 11.61 2.62 -10.44
N PRO A 208 12.73 1.89 -10.29
CA PRO A 208 14.04 2.54 -10.20
C PRO A 208 14.39 3.42 -11.42
N THR A 209 13.73 3.23 -12.57
CA THR A 209 14.04 3.95 -13.81
C THR A 209 12.94 4.88 -14.30
N SER A 210 11.74 4.79 -13.71
CA SER A 210 10.59 5.56 -14.21
C SER A 210 9.61 5.89 -13.08
N ASP A 211 8.87 6.97 -13.31
CA ASP A 211 7.70 7.38 -12.55
C ASP A 211 6.64 7.79 -13.59
N LEU A 212 5.64 6.94 -13.76
CA LEU A 212 4.67 7.05 -14.84
C LEU A 212 3.25 7.15 -14.27
N PRO A 213 2.67 8.34 -14.17
CA PRO A 213 1.24 8.52 -14.00
C PRO A 213 0.45 7.85 -15.13
N LYS A 214 -0.82 7.53 -14.88
CA LYS A 214 -1.72 6.85 -15.84
C LYS A 214 -1.59 7.35 -17.26
N LEU A 215 -1.69 8.67 -17.44
CA LEU A 215 -1.64 9.26 -18.79
C LEU A 215 -0.33 8.97 -19.52
N GLN A 216 0.81 9.08 -18.83
CA GLN A 216 2.11 8.78 -19.42
C GLN A 216 2.27 7.29 -19.74
N HIS A 217 1.72 6.42 -18.91
CA HIS A 217 1.72 4.97 -19.15
C HIS A 217 0.89 4.62 -20.42
N VAL A 218 -0.29 5.23 -20.55
CA VAL A 218 -1.14 5.10 -21.75
C VAL A 218 -0.42 5.55 -23.03
N VAL A 219 0.27 6.69 -22.96
CA VAL A 219 1.07 7.23 -24.10
C VAL A 219 2.22 6.27 -24.43
N GLU A 220 2.89 5.72 -23.43
CA GLU A 220 3.99 4.77 -23.66
C GLU A 220 3.49 3.46 -24.30
N LEU A 221 2.36 2.91 -23.87
CA LEU A 221 1.76 1.74 -24.50
C LEU A 221 1.34 2.01 -25.95
N ALA A 222 0.76 3.19 -26.23
CA ALA A 222 0.43 3.57 -27.59
C ALA A 222 1.69 3.66 -28.49
N ARG A 223 2.77 4.27 -27.97
CA ARG A 223 4.08 4.32 -28.64
C ARG A 223 4.65 2.91 -28.90
N GLN A 224 4.57 2.02 -27.94
CA GLN A 224 5.01 0.63 -28.09
C GLN A 224 4.21 -0.10 -29.17
N ARG A 225 2.89 0.14 -29.25
CA ARG A 225 2.03 -0.39 -30.31
C ARG A 225 2.48 0.04 -31.69
N GLU A 226 2.84 1.33 -31.85
CA GLU A 226 3.34 1.86 -33.13
C GLU A 226 4.69 1.25 -33.52
N LEU A 227 5.61 1.08 -32.56
CA LEU A 227 6.95 0.57 -32.81
C LEU A 227 7.00 -0.94 -33.06
N TYR A 228 6.19 -1.72 -32.35
CA TYR A 228 6.32 -3.18 -32.27
C TYR A 228 5.06 -3.93 -32.72
N GLY A 229 3.99 -3.25 -33.08
CA GLY A 229 2.73 -3.88 -33.46
C GLY A 229 2.04 -4.54 -32.27
N GLN A 230 1.49 -5.74 -32.47
CA GLN A 230 0.74 -6.45 -31.43
C GLN A 230 1.61 -7.17 -30.39
N HIS A 231 2.91 -7.28 -30.63
CA HIS A 231 3.83 -8.10 -29.83
C HIS A 231 4.94 -7.22 -29.24
N GLY A 232 4.59 -6.15 -28.56
CA GLY A 232 5.60 -5.15 -28.32
C GLY A 232 6.08 -4.94 -26.91
N ALA A 233 5.30 -5.24 -25.91
CA ALA A 233 5.71 -4.91 -24.57
C ALA A 233 6.18 -6.13 -23.80
N ASP A 234 7.18 -5.92 -22.95
CA ASP A 234 7.55 -6.87 -21.90
C ASP A 234 6.53 -6.73 -20.76
N PRO A 235 5.68 -7.73 -20.47
CA PRO A 235 4.70 -7.68 -19.39
C PRO A 235 5.37 -7.72 -18.02
N GLY A 236 6.68 -7.72 -17.98
CA GLY A 236 7.51 -7.87 -16.79
C GLY A 236 7.96 -9.31 -16.52
N GLU A 237 8.86 -9.47 -15.57
CA GLU A 237 9.36 -10.79 -15.18
C GLU A 237 8.25 -11.65 -14.54
N PRO A 238 8.36 -12.98 -14.64
CA PRO A 238 7.44 -13.89 -13.96
C PRO A 238 7.33 -13.63 -12.47
N VAL A 239 6.12 -13.75 -11.93
CA VAL A 239 5.88 -13.73 -10.48
C VAL A 239 6.27 -15.08 -9.91
N ILE A 240 7.18 -15.11 -8.93
CA ILE A 240 7.68 -16.34 -8.31
C ILE A 240 7.07 -16.62 -6.93
N SER A 241 6.61 -15.60 -6.25
CA SER A 241 5.79 -15.71 -5.04
C SER A 241 4.95 -14.46 -4.84
N MET A 242 3.80 -14.61 -4.19
CA MET A 242 2.84 -13.52 -4.03
C MET A 242 2.02 -13.69 -2.75
N ARG A 243 1.63 -12.57 -2.17
CA ARG A 243 0.62 -12.46 -1.10
C ARG A 243 -0.37 -11.37 -1.48
N MET A 244 -1.62 -11.53 -1.11
CA MET A 244 -2.66 -10.50 -1.27
C MET A 244 -3.36 -10.28 0.07
N PHE A 245 -3.65 -9.02 0.35
CA PHE A 245 -4.30 -8.59 1.58
C PHE A 245 -5.56 -7.81 1.22
N ASP A 246 -6.68 -8.24 1.79
CA ASP A 246 -8.00 -7.68 1.54
C ASP A 246 -8.37 -6.68 2.63
N PHE A 247 -8.61 -5.45 2.22
CA PHE A 247 -9.12 -4.36 3.05
C PHE A 247 -10.50 -3.90 2.52
N GLY A 248 -11.37 -4.86 2.17
CA GLY A 248 -12.71 -4.60 1.64
C GLY A 248 -12.68 -4.23 0.15
N ASN A 249 -12.80 -2.95 -0.16
CA ASN A 249 -12.74 -2.45 -1.54
C ASN A 249 -11.32 -2.08 -2.00
N VAL A 250 -10.32 -2.40 -1.20
CA VAL A 250 -8.90 -2.20 -1.53
C VAL A 250 -8.15 -3.52 -1.30
N VAL A 251 -7.32 -3.91 -2.27
CA VAL A 251 -6.45 -5.09 -2.16
C VAL A 251 -5.01 -4.64 -2.35
N VAL A 252 -4.15 -4.97 -1.39
CA VAL A 252 -2.70 -4.77 -1.50
C VAL A 252 -2.05 -6.09 -1.87
N GLN A 253 -1.28 -6.09 -2.94
CA GLN A 253 -0.50 -7.22 -3.43
C GLN A 253 0.98 -6.96 -3.17
N GLN A 254 1.67 -7.94 -2.64
CA GLN A 254 3.14 -7.98 -2.49
C GLN A 254 3.66 -9.20 -3.23
N CYS A 255 4.67 -9.05 -4.07
CA CYS A 255 5.22 -10.18 -4.78
C CYS A 255 6.71 -10.04 -5.08
N PHE A 256 7.35 -11.18 -5.31
CA PHE A 256 8.68 -11.28 -5.90
C PHE A 256 8.56 -11.64 -7.37
N GLN A 257 9.34 -10.95 -8.20
CA GLN A 257 9.48 -11.26 -9.61
C GLN A 257 10.93 -11.64 -9.95
N GLY A 258 11.09 -12.49 -10.96
CA GLY A 258 12.38 -12.96 -11.40
C GLY A 258 12.27 -14.23 -12.24
N LEU A 259 13.39 -14.73 -12.74
CA LEU A 259 13.43 -15.92 -13.59
C LEU A 259 13.22 -17.22 -12.81
N ASN A 260 13.56 -17.23 -11.54
CA ASN A 260 13.38 -18.38 -10.65
C ASN A 260 13.36 -17.95 -9.18
N SER A 261 12.82 -18.82 -8.30
CA SER A 261 12.66 -18.56 -6.87
C SER A 261 13.98 -18.44 -6.09
N ALA A 262 15.07 -19.00 -6.60
CA ALA A 262 16.38 -18.93 -5.93
C ALA A 262 17.04 -17.56 -6.07
N LYS A 263 16.67 -16.79 -7.10
CA LYS A 263 17.23 -15.46 -7.38
C LYS A 263 16.13 -14.49 -7.78
N PRO A 264 15.30 -14.05 -6.82
CA PRO A 264 14.33 -12.97 -7.08
C PRO A 264 15.10 -11.70 -7.45
N ARG A 265 14.61 -10.95 -8.43
CA ARG A 265 15.27 -9.73 -8.92
C ARG A 265 14.58 -8.46 -8.48
N THR A 266 13.27 -8.56 -8.28
CA THR A 266 12.43 -7.40 -8.02
C THR A 266 11.43 -7.74 -6.92
N TRP A 267 11.28 -6.84 -5.97
CA TRP A 267 10.15 -6.82 -5.06
C TRP A 267 9.14 -5.78 -5.54
N VAL A 268 7.87 -6.15 -5.52
CA VAL A 268 6.81 -5.33 -6.11
C VAL A 268 5.63 -5.25 -5.17
N MET A 269 5.12 -4.03 -5.01
CA MET A 269 3.84 -3.73 -4.35
C MET A 269 2.85 -3.20 -5.38
N ARG A 270 1.62 -3.72 -5.34
CA ARG A 270 0.50 -3.19 -6.12
C ARG A 270 -0.70 -2.97 -5.24
N VAL A 271 -1.45 -1.93 -5.57
CA VAL A 271 -2.69 -1.61 -4.87
C VAL A 271 -3.80 -1.55 -5.90
N PHE A 272 -4.87 -2.29 -5.63
CA PHE A 272 -6.09 -2.31 -6.42
C PHE A 272 -7.25 -1.74 -5.61
N VAL A 273 -8.15 -1.03 -6.29
CA VAL A 273 -9.33 -0.41 -5.68
C VAL A 273 -10.57 -0.74 -6.49
N ASN A 274 -11.70 -0.94 -5.81
CA ASN A 274 -13.01 -1.06 -6.43
C ASN A 274 -13.94 0.07 -5.93
N LYS A 275 -14.09 1.09 -6.76
CA LYS A 275 -14.96 2.25 -6.49
C LYS A 275 -16.43 2.02 -6.91
N GLY A 276 -16.79 0.75 -7.26
CA GLY A 276 -18.16 0.35 -7.67
C GLY A 276 -18.29 0.08 -9.17
N ASP A 277 -17.27 0.37 -9.97
CA ASP A 277 -17.21 0.16 -11.42
C ASP A 277 -16.21 -0.94 -11.83
N GLY A 278 -15.80 -1.77 -10.87
CA GLY A 278 -14.85 -2.86 -11.04
C GLY A 278 -13.49 -2.57 -10.37
N TRP A 279 -12.65 -3.59 -10.37
CA TRP A 279 -11.31 -3.51 -9.81
C TRP A 279 -10.36 -2.81 -10.77
N LYS A 280 -9.62 -1.83 -10.27
CA LYS A 280 -8.62 -1.06 -11.01
C LYS A 280 -7.32 -0.96 -10.21
N ILE A 281 -6.18 -0.96 -10.91
CA ILE A 281 -4.90 -0.70 -10.26
C ILE A 281 -4.73 0.80 -10.00
N VAL A 282 -4.29 1.16 -8.80
CA VAL A 282 -4.00 2.55 -8.38
C VAL A 282 -2.52 2.78 -8.11
N LEU A 283 -1.76 1.71 -7.88
CA LEU A 283 -0.31 1.78 -7.68
C LEU A 283 0.37 0.52 -8.17
N SER A 284 1.49 0.67 -8.87
CA SER A 284 2.49 -0.36 -9.09
C SER A 284 3.86 0.19 -8.73
N ALA A 285 4.40 -0.20 -7.59
CA ALA A 285 5.69 0.29 -7.09
C ALA A 285 6.67 -0.87 -6.91
N GLN A 286 7.93 -0.69 -7.32
CA GLN A 286 8.90 -1.78 -7.27
C GLN A 286 10.32 -1.30 -7.02
N THR A 287 11.12 -2.14 -6.36
CA THR A 287 12.56 -1.95 -6.22
C THR A 287 13.33 -3.21 -6.63
N ARG A 288 14.60 -3.03 -6.99
CA ARG A 288 15.47 -4.15 -7.35
C ARG A 288 16.10 -4.77 -6.12
N ILE A 289 16.19 -6.10 -6.09
CA ILE A 289 16.87 -6.84 -5.04
C ILE A 289 18.35 -6.97 -5.45
N LYS A 290 19.24 -6.42 -4.64
CA LYS A 290 20.69 -6.63 -4.80
C LYS A 290 20.99 -8.11 -4.71
N GLN A 291 21.64 -8.63 -5.73
CA GLN A 291 22.23 -9.97 -5.69
C GLN A 291 23.54 -9.89 -4.93
N GLY A 292 23.67 -10.66 -3.84
CA GLY A 292 24.88 -10.78 -3.06
C GLY A 292 25.98 -11.53 -3.83
#